data_30a6a3b9065a91e38d436c7f10d0e2fa
#
_entry.id   30a6a3b9065a91e38d436c7f10d0e2fa
#
_cell.length_a   1.000
_cell.length_b   1.000
_cell.length_c   1.000
_cell.angle_alpha   90.00
_cell.angle_beta   90.00
_cell.angle_gamma   90.00
#
_symmetry.space_group_name_H-M   'P 1'
#
loop_
_entity.id
_entity.type
_entity.pdbx_description
1 polymer ?
#
loop_
_entity_poly.entity_id
_entity_poly.type
_entity_poly.pdbx_seq_one_letter_code
_entity_poly.pdbx_strand_id
1 'polypeptide(L)'
;MYLPSDDSIFLANIVSSYHGILALEIGTSSGTILRELSKNFRVVVGTDIDFYSLKHMLMMSRNERVICCDAASALHNVKFDLIVSNPPYLPSNINHIDKSVDGGPTATEVSIHFLTSALDKLTGDGKILVLVSNLSDTCKLDRFIAKNNLVMRKIAQKDLFYETLQIIELTT
;
A
#
# COMPACT_ATOMS: atom_id res chain seq x y z
N MET A 1 8.48 -3.71 13.17
CA MET A 1 8.48 -4.38 11.85
C MET A 1 7.34 -5.36 11.79
N TYR A 2 6.42 -5.17 10.86
CA TYR A 2 5.32 -6.09 10.60
C TYR A 2 5.87 -7.32 9.85
N LEU A 3 5.66 -8.50 10.41
CA LEU A 3 6.08 -9.73 9.76
C LEU A 3 5.11 -10.09 8.61
N PRO A 4 5.58 -10.80 7.57
CA PRO A 4 4.69 -11.25 6.51
C PRO A 4 3.51 -12.03 7.08
N SER A 5 2.31 -11.59 6.80
CA SER A 5 1.06 -12.19 7.23
C SER A 5 0.20 -12.52 6.01
N ASP A 6 -0.93 -13.13 6.24
CA ASP A 6 -1.85 -13.58 5.20
C ASP A 6 -2.30 -12.48 4.24
N ASP A 7 -2.44 -11.25 4.71
CA ASP A 7 -2.79 -10.07 3.92
C ASP A 7 -1.66 -9.65 2.98
N SER A 8 -0.41 -9.59 3.48
CA SER A 8 0.77 -9.27 2.68
C SER A 8 1.01 -10.31 1.59
N ILE A 9 0.85 -11.60 1.91
CA ILE A 9 0.96 -12.69 0.94
C ILE A 9 -0.17 -12.59 -0.11
N PHE A 10 -1.39 -12.28 0.32
CA PHE A 10 -2.53 -12.11 -0.58
C PHE A 10 -2.30 -10.98 -1.59
N LEU A 11 -1.84 -9.81 -1.12
CA LEU A 11 -1.53 -8.68 -2.00
C LEU A 11 -0.33 -8.99 -2.90
N ALA A 12 0.73 -9.65 -2.38
CA ALA A 12 1.89 -10.07 -3.16
C ALA A 12 1.50 -10.97 -4.34
N ASN A 13 0.59 -11.93 -4.14
CA ASN A 13 0.09 -12.79 -5.21
C ASN A 13 -0.63 -11.99 -6.32
N ILE A 14 -1.36 -10.95 -5.97
CA ILE A 14 -2.06 -10.11 -6.95
C ILE A 14 -1.07 -9.23 -7.72
N VAL A 15 -0.10 -8.59 -7.06
CA VAL A 15 0.88 -7.73 -7.74
C VAL A 15 1.80 -8.50 -8.69
N SER A 16 1.93 -9.82 -8.54
CA SER A 16 2.71 -10.67 -9.44
C SER A 16 2.22 -10.65 -10.90
N SER A 17 0.96 -10.28 -11.14
CA SER A 17 0.39 -10.14 -12.49
C SER A 17 0.62 -8.77 -13.13
N TYR A 18 1.14 -7.80 -12.37
CA TYR A 18 1.44 -6.45 -12.87
C TYR A 18 2.90 -6.35 -13.31
N HIS A 19 3.15 -5.52 -14.31
CA HIS A 19 4.49 -5.27 -14.84
C HIS A 19 4.59 -3.83 -15.33
N GLY A 20 5.79 -3.30 -15.37
CA GLY A 20 6.02 -1.92 -15.80
C GLY A 20 7.47 -1.48 -15.63
N ILE A 21 7.68 -0.18 -15.70
CA ILE A 21 8.99 0.43 -15.54
C ILE A 21 9.26 0.78 -14.08
N LEU A 22 8.32 1.46 -13.42
CA LEU A 22 8.51 1.99 -12.08
C LEU A 22 7.31 1.68 -11.18
N ALA A 23 7.56 1.01 -10.08
CA ALA A 23 6.56 0.74 -9.04
C ALA A 23 6.95 1.34 -7.70
N LEU A 24 5.95 1.71 -6.91
CA LEU A 24 6.08 2.20 -5.53
C LEU A 24 5.29 1.31 -4.59
N GLU A 25 5.91 0.91 -3.48
CA GLU A 25 5.21 0.37 -2.31
C GLU A 25 5.25 1.40 -1.18
N ILE A 26 4.10 1.82 -0.66
CA ILE A 26 3.98 2.70 0.50
C ILE A 26 3.71 1.84 1.74
N GLY A 27 4.58 1.95 2.76
CA GLY A 27 4.54 1.10 3.95
C GLY A 27 5.17 -0.27 3.70
N THR A 28 6.40 -0.30 3.19
CA THR A 28 7.04 -1.55 2.71
C THR A 28 7.39 -2.54 3.81
N SER A 29 7.56 -2.08 5.06
CA SER A 29 7.83 -2.90 6.24
C SER A 29 8.85 -4.03 6.00
N SER A 30 8.40 -5.28 5.90
CA SER A 30 9.26 -6.46 5.66
C SER A 30 9.76 -6.60 4.22
N GLY A 31 9.22 -5.81 3.27
CA GLY A 31 9.55 -5.86 1.86
C GLY A 31 9.00 -7.06 1.09
N THR A 32 7.99 -7.72 1.61
CA THR A 32 7.37 -8.89 0.96
C THR A 32 6.79 -8.51 -0.40
N ILE A 33 6.01 -7.45 -0.46
CA ILE A 33 5.39 -6.96 -1.69
C ILE A 33 6.44 -6.32 -2.60
N LEU A 34 7.38 -5.57 -2.03
CA LEU A 34 8.49 -4.95 -2.80
C LEU A 34 9.30 -6.00 -3.57
N ARG A 35 9.65 -7.12 -2.92
CA ARG A 35 10.36 -8.22 -3.59
C ARG A 35 9.54 -8.86 -4.70
N GLU A 36 8.22 -8.96 -4.55
CA GLU A 36 7.37 -9.48 -5.61
C GLU A 36 7.31 -8.53 -6.80
N LEU A 37 7.13 -7.22 -6.56
CA LEU A 37 7.19 -6.19 -7.58
C LEU A 37 8.53 -6.17 -8.33
N SER A 38 9.65 -6.43 -7.63
CA SER A 38 10.99 -6.39 -8.22
C SER A 38 11.22 -7.44 -9.31
N LYS A 39 10.39 -8.47 -9.38
CA LYS A 39 10.45 -9.49 -10.43
C LYS A 39 9.94 -8.99 -11.80
N ASN A 40 9.01 -8.04 -11.78
CA ASN A 40 8.24 -7.61 -12.96
C ASN A 40 8.38 -6.12 -13.30
N PHE A 41 9.04 -5.33 -12.44
CA PHE A 41 9.30 -3.92 -12.67
C PHE A 41 10.79 -3.65 -12.82
N ARG A 42 11.13 -2.71 -13.70
CA ARG A 42 12.55 -2.35 -13.94
C ARG A 42 13.18 -1.70 -12.72
N VAL A 43 12.42 -0.88 -11.98
CA VAL A 43 12.82 -0.25 -10.72
C VAL A 43 11.63 -0.27 -9.78
N VAL A 44 11.87 -0.63 -8.52
CA VAL A 44 10.87 -0.58 -7.47
C VAL A 44 11.38 0.28 -6.31
N VAL A 45 10.48 1.07 -5.75
CA VAL A 45 10.75 1.95 -4.60
C VAL A 45 9.83 1.52 -3.48
N GLY A 46 10.38 1.28 -2.30
CA GLY A 46 9.63 1.08 -1.06
C GLY A 46 9.81 2.28 -0.14
N THR A 47 8.75 2.76 0.46
CA THR A 47 8.81 3.79 1.50
C THR A 47 8.26 3.25 2.81
N ASP A 48 8.84 3.68 3.92
CA ASP A 48 8.33 3.39 5.25
C ASP A 48 8.77 4.49 6.22
N ILE A 49 7.96 4.77 7.23
CA ILE A 49 8.29 5.70 8.28
C ILE A 49 9.20 5.08 9.34
N ASP A 50 9.18 3.73 9.46
CA ASP A 50 10.01 3.00 10.41
C ASP A 50 11.40 2.69 9.81
N PHE A 51 12.38 3.50 10.18
CA PHE A 51 13.77 3.30 9.78
C PHE A 51 14.32 1.91 10.16
N TYR A 52 13.90 1.34 11.29
CA TYR A 52 14.39 0.03 11.73
C TYR A 52 13.89 -1.10 10.83
N SER A 53 12.64 -1.03 10.36
CA SER A 53 12.11 -1.96 9.35
C SER A 53 12.95 -1.93 8.07
N LEU A 54 13.25 -0.73 7.56
CA LEU A 54 14.06 -0.57 6.35
C LEU A 54 15.51 -1.05 6.53
N LYS A 55 16.09 -0.87 7.70
CA LYS A 55 17.46 -1.32 7.99
C LYS A 55 17.61 -2.84 7.85
N HIS A 56 16.58 -3.60 8.16
CA HIS A 56 16.59 -5.07 8.01
C HIS A 56 16.45 -5.54 6.56
N MET A 57 16.10 -4.64 5.62
CA MET A 57 15.99 -4.93 4.18
C MET A 57 17.33 -4.82 3.42
N LEU A 58 18.47 -4.86 4.12
CA LEU A 58 19.82 -4.61 3.55
C LEU A 58 20.26 -5.57 2.44
N MET A 59 19.58 -6.71 2.25
CA MET A 59 19.83 -7.68 1.17
C MET A 59 18.85 -7.43 0.01
N MET A 60 18.96 -6.26 -0.59
CA MET A 60 18.05 -5.84 -1.67
C MET A 60 18.56 -6.26 -3.04
N SER A 61 17.64 -6.50 -3.96
CA SER A 61 17.93 -6.68 -5.36
C SER A 61 18.47 -5.40 -5.99
N ARG A 62 19.15 -5.53 -7.14
CA ARG A 62 19.77 -4.37 -7.83
C ARG A 62 18.77 -3.29 -8.26
N ASN A 63 17.50 -3.65 -8.45
CA ASN A 63 16.43 -2.75 -8.88
C ASN A 63 15.53 -2.25 -7.74
N GLU A 64 15.77 -2.68 -6.50
CA GLU A 64 15.05 -2.22 -5.31
C GLU A 64 15.70 -0.98 -4.69
N ARG A 65 14.89 -0.05 -4.23
CA ARG A 65 15.29 1.16 -3.48
C ARG A 65 14.37 1.34 -2.31
N VAL A 66 14.89 1.73 -1.14
CA VAL A 66 14.06 2.06 0.02
C VAL A 66 14.37 3.44 0.54
N ILE A 67 13.35 4.15 0.98
CA ILE A 67 13.41 5.53 1.45
C ILE A 67 12.63 5.62 2.76
N CYS A 68 13.29 6.11 3.81
CA CYS A 68 12.62 6.39 5.07
C CYS A 68 11.91 7.74 4.99
N CYS A 69 10.59 7.71 4.89
CA CYS A 69 9.77 8.92 4.88
C CYS A 69 8.31 8.59 5.24
N ASP A 70 7.53 9.63 5.52
CA ASP A 70 6.08 9.50 5.69
C ASP A 70 5.41 9.34 4.33
N ALA A 71 4.72 8.22 4.14
CA ALA A 71 4.08 7.82 2.89
C ALA A 71 5.02 8.02 1.68
N ALA A 72 4.67 8.86 0.71
CA ALA A 72 5.49 9.16 -0.45
C ALA A 72 6.06 10.60 -0.42
N SER A 73 6.18 11.21 0.76
CA SER A 73 6.54 12.64 0.92
C SER A 73 7.92 13.02 0.38
N ALA A 74 8.87 12.09 0.37
CA ALA A 74 10.22 12.33 -0.16
C ALA A 74 10.31 12.19 -1.70
N LEU A 75 9.24 11.73 -2.36
CA LEU A 75 9.25 11.46 -3.79
C LEU A 75 8.72 12.68 -4.56
N HIS A 76 9.62 13.45 -5.17
CA HIS A 76 9.28 14.62 -5.95
C HIS A 76 9.56 14.39 -7.44
N ASN A 77 8.66 14.88 -8.31
CA ASN A 77 8.84 14.85 -9.77
C ASN A 77 9.08 13.45 -10.36
N VAL A 78 8.50 12.42 -9.72
CA VAL A 78 8.58 11.04 -10.18
C VAL A 78 7.17 10.49 -10.36
N LYS A 79 6.96 9.69 -11.41
CA LYS A 79 5.68 9.07 -11.74
C LYS A 79 5.82 7.57 -11.82
N PHE A 80 4.84 6.86 -11.27
CA PHE A 80 4.83 5.40 -11.15
C PHE A 80 3.73 4.79 -12.02
N ASP A 81 4.04 3.65 -12.63
CA ASP A 81 3.07 2.84 -13.36
C ASP A 81 2.14 2.09 -12.40
N LEU A 82 2.69 1.71 -11.24
CA LEU A 82 1.94 1.04 -10.18
C LEU A 82 2.35 1.59 -8.82
N ILE A 83 1.35 1.93 -8.00
CA ILE A 83 1.54 2.22 -6.57
C ILE A 83 0.76 1.18 -5.78
N VAL A 84 1.39 0.59 -4.78
CA VAL A 84 0.80 -0.47 -3.96
C VAL A 84 0.89 -0.10 -2.50
N SER A 85 -0.12 -0.43 -1.72
CA SER A 85 -0.07 -0.31 -0.27
C SER A 85 -0.91 -1.37 0.42
N ASN A 86 -0.35 -1.92 1.50
CA ASN A 86 -1.06 -2.64 2.56
C ASN A 86 -1.04 -1.76 3.82
N PRO A 87 -1.91 -0.75 3.90
CA PRO A 87 -1.90 0.18 5.03
C PRO A 87 -2.44 -0.51 6.27
N PRO A 88 -2.12 -0.04 7.49
CA PRO A 88 -2.88 -0.38 8.69
C PRO A 88 -4.36 -0.11 8.48
N TYR A 89 -5.22 -1.09 8.74
CA TYR A 89 -6.66 -1.05 8.43
C TYR A 89 -7.57 -1.52 9.57
N LEU A 90 -7.03 -1.70 10.79
CA LEU A 90 -7.86 -2.00 11.97
C LEU A 90 -8.26 -0.71 12.69
N PRO A 91 -9.49 -0.65 13.25
CA PRO A 91 -9.90 0.49 14.07
C PRO A 91 -9.01 0.66 15.30
N SER A 92 -8.69 1.92 15.64
CA SER A 92 -7.88 2.24 16.81
C SER A 92 -8.50 1.70 18.08
N ASN A 93 -7.70 0.99 18.89
CA ASN A 93 -8.09 0.59 20.23
C ASN A 93 -7.44 1.53 21.25
N ILE A 94 -8.26 2.25 22.04
CA ILE A 94 -7.80 3.24 23.03
C ILE A 94 -6.83 2.63 24.06
N ASN A 95 -6.95 1.33 24.32
CA ASN A 95 -6.16 0.63 25.33
C ASN A 95 -4.87 -0.01 24.80
N HIS A 96 -4.72 -0.12 23.49
CA HIS A 96 -3.56 -0.76 22.88
C HIS A 96 -3.35 -0.20 21.45
N ILE A 97 -2.39 0.71 21.33
CA ILE A 97 -2.04 1.31 20.03
C ILE A 97 -0.87 0.52 19.44
N ASP A 98 -1.15 -0.27 18.43
CA ASP A 98 -0.12 -0.88 17.58
C ASP A 98 -0.14 -0.19 16.21
N LYS A 99 0.82 0.70 15.98
CA LYS A 99 0.92 1.48 14.74
C LYS A 99 1.07 0.62 13.47
N SER A 100 1.43 -0.63 13.61
CA SER A 100 1.57 -1.54 12.46
C SER A 100 0.25 -2.04 11.91
N VAL A 101 -0.84 -1.95 12.70
CA VAL A 101 -2.19 -2.40 12.32
C VAL A 101 -3.26 -1.33 12.53
N ASP A 102 -2.95 -0.27 13.28
CA ASP A 102 -3.88 0.81 13.63
C ASP A 102 -4.09 1.76 12.45
N GLY A 103 -5.24 1.63 11.79
CA GLY A 103 -5.66 2.44 10.65
C GLY A 103 -6.31 3.78 11.02
N GLY A 104 -6.39 4.09 12.32
CA GLY A 104 -7.07 5.26 12.86
C GLY A 104 -8.49 4.97 13.38
N PRO A 105 -9.20 5.97 13.90
CA PRO A 105 -10.52 5.81 14.52
C PRO A 105 -11.57 5.10 13.67
N THR A 106 -11.51 5.24 12.35
CA THR A 106 -12.40 4.59 11.40
C THR A 106 -11.70 3.56 10.52
N ALA A 107 -10.44 3.24 10.85
CA ALA A 107 -9.60 2.28 10.11
C ALA A 107 -9.32 2.66 8.64
N THR A 108 -9.54 3.91 8.26
CA THR A 108 -9.34 4.42 6.89
C THR A 108 -8.43 5.64 6.83
N GLU A 109 -8.08 6.23 7.95
CA GLU A 109 -7.29 7.46 8.01
C GLU A 109 -5.91 7.26 7.40
N VAL A 110 -5.24 6.15 7.71
CA VAL A 110 -3.91 5.84 7.15
C VAL A 110 -4.01 5.53 5.66
N SER A 111 -5.02 4.75 5.25
CA SER A 111 -5.27 4.47 3.82
C SER A 111 -5.48 5.76 3.01
N ILE A 112 -6.31 6.68 3.51
CA ILE A 112 -6.56 7.97 2.86
C ILE A 112 -5.31 8.84 2.83
N HIS A 113 -4.50 8.84 3.90
CA HIS A 113 -3.23 9.55 3.94
C HIS A 113 -2.26 9.03 2.85
N PHE A 114 -2.10 7.71 2.74
CA PHE A 114 -1.26 7.08 1.72
C PHE A 114 -1.77 7.38 0.30
N LEU A 115 -3.06 7.23 0.07
CA LEU A 115 -3.68 7.57 -1.22
C LEU A 115 -3.50 9.04 -1.58
N THR A 116 -3.68 9.97 -0.63
CA THR A 116 -3.46 11.40 -0.86
C THR A 116 -2.03 11.69 -1.30
N SER A 117 -1.05 11.01 -0.67
CA SER A 117 0.36 11.15 -1.02
C SER A 117 0.73 10.51 -2.37
N ALA A 118 -0.09 9.58 -2.88
CA ALA A 118 0.14 8.81 -4.09
C ALA A 118 -0.43 9.46 -5.36
N LEU A 119 -1.54 10.21 -5.26
CA LEU A 119 -2.33 10.64 -6.42
C LEU A 119 -1.52 11.45 -7.44
N ASP A 120 -0.71 12.40 -6.99
CA ASP A 120 0.12 13.23 -7.85
C ASP A 120 1.35 12.51 -8.41
N LYS A 121 1.51 11.23 -8.09
CA LYS A 121 2.66 10.39 -8.45
C LYS A 121 2.32 9.27 -9.44
N LEU A 122 1.12 9.25 -9.98
CA LEU A 122 0.75 8.30 -11.04
C LEU A 122 1.16 8.81 -12.42
N THR A 123 1.54 7.88 -13.30
CA THR A 123 1.51 8.12 -14.76
C THR A 123 0.07 8.25 -15.23
N GLY A 124 -0.16 8.71 -16.47
CA GLY A 124 -1.53 8.84 -17.01
C GLY A 124 -2.32 7.55 -17.05
N ASP A 125 -1.64 6.40 -17.25
CA ASP A 125 -2.23 5.06 -17.24
C ASP A 125 -1.90 4.29 -15.95
N GLY A 126 -1.37 5.00 -14.94
CA GLY A 126 -0.92 4.41 -13.68
C GLY A 126 -2.09 3.91 -12.84
N LYS A 127 -1.79 2.96 -11.95
CA LYS A 127 -2.76 2.31 -11.09
C LYS A 127 -2.32 2.35 -9.64
N ILE A 128 -3.29 2.44 -8.72
CA ILE A 128 -3.04 2.21 -7.31
C ILE A 128 -3.75 0.94 -6.88
N LEU A 129 -3.03 0.04 -6.24
CA LEU A 129 -3.61 -1.11 -5.54
C LEU A 129 -3.54 -0.87 -4.04
N VAL A 130 -4.68 -0.96 -3.37
CA VAL A 130 -4.73 -0.87 -1.92
C VAL A 130 -5.54 -2.02 -1.33
N LEU A 131 -5.00 -2.60 -0.27
CA LEU A 131 -5.72 -3.59 0.52
C LEU A 131 -6.61 -2.87 1.53
N VAL A 132 -7.86 -3.32 1.62
CA VAL A 132 -8.87 -2.81 2.55
C VAL A 132 -9.58 -3.97 3.23
N SER A 133 -10.09 -3.74 4.43
CA SER A 133 -10.89 -4.70 5.18
C SER A 133 -12.34 -4.22 5.30
N ASN A 134 -13.28 -5.16 5.39
CA ASN A 134 -14.68 -4.85 5.71
C ASN A 134 -14.88 -4.33 7.14
N LEU A 135 -13.84 -4.36 7.98
CA LEU A 135 -13.83 -3.75 9.31
C LEU A 135 -13.61 -2.23 9.27
N SER A 136 -13.16 -1.70 8.12
CA SER A 136 -12.92 -0.28 7.91
C SER A 136 -14.22 0.45 7.53
N ASP A 137 -14.34 1.74 7.88
CA ASP A 137 -15.43 2.62 7.40
C ASP A 137 -15.23 2.95 5.92
N THR A 138 -15.84 2.14 5.06
CA THR A 138 -15.75 2.31 3.60
C THR A 138 -16.37 3.63 3.12
N CYS A 139 -17.33 4.21 3.84
CA CYS A 139 -17.97 5.48 3.44
C CYS A 139 -16.98 6.65 3.31
N LYS A 140 -15.95 6.70 4.18
CA LYS A 140 -14.89 7.73 4.07
C LYS A 140 -14.03 7.52 2.85
N LEU A 141 -13.66 6.27 2.57
CA LEU A 141 -12.86 5.91 1.41
C LEU A 141 -13.64 6.20 0.11
N ASP A 142 -14.92 5.84 0.05
CA ASP A 142 -15.79 6.11 -1.10
C ASP A 142 -15.91 7.61 -1.40
N ARG A 143 -16.05 8.44 -0.35
CA ARG A 143 -16.06 9.91 -0.49
C ARG A 143 -14.72 10.44 -1.01
N PHE A 144 -13.61 9.89 -0.54
CA PHE A 144 -12.28 10.27 -1.02
C PHE A 144 -12.11 9.92 -2.50
N ILE A 145 -12.52 8.73 -2.91
CA ILE A 145 -12.50 8.26 -4.30
C ILE A 145 -13.33 9.18 -5.20
N ALA A 146 -14.58 9.45 -4.81
CA ALA A 146 -15.47 10.33 -5.56
C ALA A 146 -14.94 11.77 -5.66
N LYS A 147 -14.41 12.33 -4.56
CA LYS A 147 -13.85 13.70 -4.53
C LYS A 147 -12.66 13.87 -5.49
N ASN A 148 -11.88 12.81 -5.68
CA ASN A 148 -10.69 12.84 -6.54
C ASN A 148 -10.96 12.30 -7.96
N ASN A 149 -12.23 12.05 -8.32
CA ASN A 149 -12.65 11.52 -9.64
C ASN A 149 -11.96 10.21 -10.01
N LEU A 150 -11.69 9.35 -9.01
CA LEU A 150 -11.04 8.06 -9.24
C LEU A 150 -12.09 7.02 -9.63
N VAL A 151 -11.70 6.13 -10.53
CA VAL A 151 -12.45 4.92 -10.86
C VAL A 151 -11.96 3.79 -9.98
N MET A 152 -12.86 3.14 -9.24
CA MET A 152 -12.54 2.02 -8.36
C MET A 152 -13.03 0.71 -8.96
N ARG A 153 -12.16 -0.31 -8.92
CA ARG A 153 -12.51 -1.69 -9.28
C ARG A 153 -12.02 -2.66 -8.20
N LYS A 154 -12.88 -3.52 -7.70
CA LYS A 154 -12.47 -4.64 -6.85
C LYS A 154 -11.79 -5.71 -7.70
N ILE A 155 -10.52 -6.01 -7.40
CA ILE A 155 -9.68 -6.96 -8.14
C ILE A 155 -9.76 -8.35 -7.55
N ALA A 156 -9.72 -8.43 -6.21
CA ALA A 156 -9.71 -9.70 -5.49
C ALA A 156 -10.33 -9.57 -4.11
N GLN A 157 -10.74 -10.71 -3.57
CA GLN A 157 -11.28 -10.82 -2.21
C GLN A 157 -10.76 -12.10 -1.57
N LYS A 158 -10.49 -12.04 -0.26
CA LYS A 158 -10.12 -13.19 0.58
C LYS A 158 -10.93 -13.10 1.87
N ASP A 159 -11.73 -14.13 2.12
CA ASP A 159 -12.48 -14.24 3.37
C ASP A 159 -11.59 -14.91 4.42
N LEU A 160 -11.46 -14.26 5.57
CA LEU A 160 -10.81 -14.76 6.77
C LEU A 160 -11.87 -15.03 7.84
N PHE A 161 -11.46 -15.62 8.97
CA PHE A 161 -12.43 -16.03 10.00
C PHE A 161 -13.23 -14.86 10.61
N TYR A 162 -12.59 -13.69 10.76
CA TYR A 162 -13.21 -12.51 11.39
C TYR A 162 -13.38 -11.32 10.45
N GLU A 163 -12.82 -11.37 9.23
CA GLU A 163 -12.84 -10.25 8.30
C GLU A 163 -12.79 -10.73 6.85
N THR A 164 -13.19 -9.83 5.96
CA THR A 164 -13.03 -9.99 4.53
C THR A 164 -12.06 -8.93 4.02
N LEU A 165 -10.93 -9.39 3.47
CA LEU A 165 -9.96 -8.55 2.81
C LEU A 165 -10.32 -8.35 1.34
N GLN A 166 -10.16 -7.14 0.85
CA GLN A 166 -10.37 -6.81 -0.56
C GLN A 166 -9.16 -6.05 -1.10
N ILE A 167 -8.80 -6.32 -2.34
CA ILE A 167 -7.83 -5.51 -3.07
C ILE A 167 -8.62 -4.69 -4.09
N ILE A 168 -8.54 -3.37 -3.96
CA ILE A 168 -9.12 -2.42 -4.88
C ILE A 168 -8.06 -1.79 -5.76
N GLU A 169 -8.39 -1.64 -7.04
CA GLU A 169 -7.60 -0.89 -8.02
C GLU A 169 -8.26 0.46 -8.25
N LEU A 170 -7.46 1.52 -8.17
CA LEU A 170 -7.88 2.88 -8.45
C LEU A 170 -7.13 3.41 -9.67
N THR A 171 -7.85 4.10 -10.56
CA THR A 171 -7.30 4.80 -11.73
C THR A 171 -7.88 6.20 -11.80
N THR A 172 -7.20 7.10 -12.51
CA THR A 172 -7.69 8.47 -12.78
C THR A 172 -8.55 8.50 -14.03
#